data_d83ab1e6824421d3d1ef0c7cb35a06d0
#
_entry.id   d83ab1e6824421d3d1ef0c7cb35a06d0
#
_cell.length_a   1.000
_cell.length_b   1.000
_cell.length_c   1.000
_cell.angle_alpha   90.00
_cell.angle_beta   90.00
_cell.angle_gamma   90.00
#
_symmetry.space_group_name_H-M   'P 1'
#
loop_
_entity.id
_entity.type
_entity.pdbx_description
1 polymer ?
#
loop_
_entity_poly.entity_id
_entity_poly.type
_entity_poly.pdbx_seq_one_letter_code
_entity_poly.pdbx_strand_id
1 'polypeptide(L)' 'MSDTLISMDYRFVDILNANQLEVGDLIGLGIVGIVKIISIAPMKDGFLLVIENEFNEEEDVEILDDEKFEFFILE' A
#
# COMPACT_ATOMS: atom_id res chain seq x y z
N MET A 1 -26.59 -9.94 10.60
CA MET A 1 -26.16 -9.79 10.56
C MET A 1 -25.46 -9.45 10.14
N SER A 2 -24.94 -9.37 10.02
CA SER A 2 -24.24 -9.10 9.66
C SER A 2 -23.48 -8.91 9.52
N ASP A 3 -22.96 -9.01 9.45
CA ASP A 3 -22.17 -8.86 9.21
C ASP A 3 -21.50 -8.62 8.66
N THR A 4 -21.53 -8.75 8.56
CA THR A 4 -20.99 -8.67 7.92
C THR A 4 -20.25 -8.12 7.50
N LEU A 5 -20.11 -7.74 7.71
CA LEU A 5 -19.33 -7.13 7.34
C LEU A 5 -18.23 -7.45 7.35
N ILE A 6 -18.04 -7.59 6.89
CA ILE A 6 -16.86 -7.95 6.46
C ILE A 6 -15.81 -7.11 6.83
N SER A 7 -15.40 -7.24 7.94
CA SER A 7 -14.18 -6.58 8.24
C SER A 7 -13.10 -7.33 7.56
N MET A 8 -12.46 -6.67 6.70
CA MET A 8 -11.22 -7.13 6.18
C MET A 8 -10.20 -6.95 7.28
N ASP A 9 -9.75 -8.03 7.81
CA ASP A 9 -8.73 -7.96 8.86
C ASP A 9 -7.36 -7.91 8.21
N TYR A 10 -6.70 -6.78 8.39
CA TYR A 10 -5.31 -6.62 7.95
C TYR A 10 -4.39 -6.91 9.13
N ARG A 11 -3.30 -7.59 8.84
CA ARG A 11 -2.30 -7.87 9.86
C ARG A 11 -0.98 -7.24 9.47
N PHE A 12 -0.43 -6.44 10.38
CA PHE A 12 0.90 -5.86 10.19
C PHE A 12 1.95 -6.97 10.18
N VAL A 13 2.84 -6.93 9.21
CA VAL A 13 3.89 -7.94 9.08
C VAL A 13 5.27 -7.36 9.34
N ASP A 14 5.59 -6.26 8.69
CA ASP A 14 6.95 -5.73 8.73
C ASP A 14 6.95 -4.31 8.17
N ILE A 15 8.11 -3.67 8.29
CA ILE A 15 8.35 -2.37 7.66
C ILE A 15 9.28 -2.61 6.49
N LEU A 16 8.87 -2.14 5.30
CA LEU A 16 9.65 -2.33 4.08
C LEU A 16 10.18 -0.99 3.59
N ASN A 17 11.37 -1.02 3.02
CA ASN A 17 11.89 0.11 2.28
C ASN A 17 11.18 0.21 0.93
N ALA A 18 11.17 1.41 0.36
CA ALA A 18 10.52 1.64 -0.92
C ALA A 18 10.99 0.65 -1.99
N ASN A 19 12.29 0.32 -1.99
CA ASN A 19 12.84 -0.57 -3.01
C ASN A 19 12.51 -2.05 -2.78
N GLN A 20 11.82 -2.37 -1.70
CA GLN A 20 11.37 -3.73 -1.42
C GLN A 20 9.90 -3.95 -1.78
N LEU A 21 9.21 -2.89 -2.19
CA LEU A 21 7.79 -2.97 -2.50
C LEU A 21 7.56 -3.70 -3.82
N GLU A 22 6.45 -4.43 -3.89
CA GLU A 22 6.07 -5.17 -5.09
C GLU A 22 4.61 -4.91 -5.41
N VAL A 23 4.27 -5.06 -6.67
CA VAL A 23 2.88 -4.95 -7.11
C VAL A 23 2.04 -5.99 -6.37
N GLY A 24 0.91 -5.55 -5.85
CA GLY A 24 0.03 -6.40 -5.07
C GLY A 24 0.19 -6.26 -3.57
N ASP A 25 1.28 -5.62 -3.13
CA ASP A 25 1.51 -5.42 -1.70
C ASP A 25 0.48 -4.46 -1.10
N LEU A 26 0.16 -4.70 0.16
CA LEU A 26 -0.70 -3.81 0.95
C LEU A 26 0.20 -3.02 1.88
N ILE A 27 0.16 -1.71 1.77
CA ILE A 27 1.01 -0.82 2.57
C ILE A 27 0.18 0.27 3.23
N GLY A 28 0.71 0.83 4.31
CA GLY A 28 0.08 1.96 4.99
C GLY A 28 0.60 3.28 4.43
N LEU A 29 -0.31 4.17 4.08
CA LEU A 29 0.02 5.49 3.57
C LEU A 29 -0.57 6.57 4.47
N GLY A 30 -0.21 6.57 5.75
CA GLY A 30 -0.62 7.61 6.65
C GLY A 30 -2.14 7.75 6.73
N ILE A 31 -2.64 8.97 6.51
CA ILE A 31 -4.07 9.22 6.66
C ILE A 31 -4.91 8.57 5.56
N VAL A 32 -4.29 8.18 4.46
CA VAL A 32 -5.02 7.47 3.40
C VAL A 32 -5.42 6.08 3.86
N GLY A 33 -4.63 5.51 4.77
CA GLY A 33 -4.89 4.18 5.28
C GLY A 33 -4.13 3.12 4.51
N ILE A 34 -4.65 1.89 4.52
CA ILE A 34 -4.01 0.77 3.85
C ILE A 34 -4.44 0.75 2.40
N VAL A 35 -3.46 0.68 1.50
CA VAL A 35 -3.71 0.71 0.06
C VAL A 35 -2.97 -0.47 -0.59
N LYS A 36 -3.44 -0.83 -1.78
CA LYS A 36 -2.83 -1.89 -2.56
C LYS A 36 -2.02 -1.27 -3.69
N ILE A 37 -0.81 -1.76 -3.89
CA ILE A 37 0.04 -1.28 -4.98
C ILE A 37 -0.40 -1.94 -6.29
N ILE A 38 -0.77 -1.11 -7.26
CA ILE A 38 -1.22 -1.57 -8.57
C ILE A 38 -0.05 -1.59 -9.56
N SER A 39 0.79 -0.55 -9.51
CA SER A 39 1.98 -0.52 -10.36
C SER A 39 3.08 0.28 -9.70
N ILE A 40 4.31 0.03 -10.12
CA ILE A 40 5.50 0.70 -9.61
C ILE A 40 6.35 1.07 -10.81
N ALA A 41 6.70 2.36 -10.91
CA ALA A 41 7.57 2.84 -11.96
C ALA A 41 8.76 3.57 -11.33
N PRO A 42 9.98 3.28 -11.76
CA PRO A 42 11.14 3.95 -11.17
C PRO A 42 11.18 5.42 -11.60
N MET A 43 11.64 6.25 -10.69
CA MET A 43 11.89 7.66 -10.93
C MET A 43 13.31 7.98 -10.49
N LYS A 44 13.74 9.20 -10.70
CA LYS A 44 15.12 9.58 -10.42
C LYS A 44 15.52 9.31 -8.97
N ASP A 45 14.68 9.71 -8.03
CA ASP A 45 15.00 9.61 -6.61
C ASP A 45 14.01 8.73 -5.86
N GLY A 46 13.29 7.87 -6.55
CA GLY A 46 12.29 7.04 -5.90
C GLY A 46 11.43 6.31 -6.90
N PHE A 47 10.14 6.26 -6.60
CA PHE A 47 9.20 5.50 -7.42
C PHE A 47 7.87 6.23 -7.52
N LEU A 48 7.21 6.04 -8.65
CA LEU A 48 5.82 6.45 -8.81
C LEU A 48 4.97 5.20 -8.63
N LEU A 49 4.11 5.24 -7.63
CA LEU A 49 3.18 4.14 -7.37
C LEU A 49 1.81 4.51 -7.88
N VAL A 50 1.12 3.56 -8.48
CA VAL A 50 -0.33 3.65 -8.62
C VAL A 50 -0.89 2.75 -7.53
N ILE A 51 -1.73 3.31 -6.69
CA ILE A 51 -2.31 2.58 -5.56
C ILE A 51 -3.82 2.57 -5.70
N GLU A 52 -4.44 1.56 -5.08
CA GLU A 52 -5.88 1.46 -5.01
C GLU A 52 -6.27 1.52 -3.54
N ASN A 53 -7.14 2.46 -3.20
CA ASN A 53 -7.59 2.61 -1.83
C ASN A 53 -8.78 1.67 -1.55
N GLU A 54 -9.31 1.72 -0.33
CA GLU A 54 -10.38 0.81 0.08
C GLU A 54 -11.71 1.12 -0.60
N PHE A 55 -11.80 2.24 -1.31
CA PHE A 55 -12.99 2.59 -2.09
C PHE A 55 -12.83 2.21 -3.56
N ASN A 56 -11.81 1.44 -3.89
CA ASN A 56 -11.49 1.01 -5.25
C ASN A 56 -11.15 2.17 -6.18
N GLU A 57 -10.61 3.23 -5.62
CA GLU A 57 -10.14 4.37 -6.38
C GLU A 57 -8.64 4.31 -6.53
N GLU A 58 -8.14 4.61 -7.71
CA GLU A 58 -6.71 4.61 -7.99
C GLU A 58 -6.14 6.01 -7.89
N GLU A 59 -4.95 6.10 -7.32
CA GLU A 59 -4.25 7.37 -7.17
C GLU A 59 -2.78 7.16 -7.45
N ASP A 60 -2.13 8.21 -7.95
CA ASP A 60 -0.70 8.22 -8.17
C ASP A 60 -0.03 8.81 -6.94
N VAL A 61 1.02 8.14 -6.47
CA VAL A 61 1.77 8.59 -5.31
C VAL A 61 3.25 8.50 -5.63
N GLU A 62 3.98 9.60 -5.40
CA GLU A 62 5.43 9.61 -5.54
C GLU A 62 6.06 9.36 -4.18
N ILE A 63 7.00 8.44 -4.14
CA ILE A 63 7.71 8.11 -2.91
C ILE A 63 9.21 8.19 -3.15
N LEU A 64 9.95 8.49 -2.10
CA LEU A 64 11.41 8.49 -2.16
C LEU A 64 11.95 7.09 -1.92
N ASP A 65 13.13 6.82 -2.45
CA ASP A 65 13.70 5.47 -2.38
C ASP A 65 14.15 5.08 -0.98
N ASP A 66 14.29 6.04 -0.07
CA ASP A 66 14.67 5.75 1.32
C ASP A 66 13.49 5.78 2.27
N GLU A 67 12.28 5.96 1.76
CA GLU A 67 11.10 5.92 2.60
C GLU A 67 10.77 4.49 3.03
N LYS A 68 10.10 4.39 4.18
CA LYS A 68 9.70 3.11 4.74
C LYS A 68 8.20 3.08 4.92
N PHE A 69 7.63 1.90 4.75
CA PHE A 69 6.18 1.72 4.79
C PHE A 69 5.83 0.49 5.59
N GLU A 70 4.75 0.58 6.32
CA GLU A 70 4.18 -0.58 7.01
C GLU A 70 3.58 -1.51 5.96
N PHE A 71 3.89 -2.79 6.07
CA PHE A 71 3.44 -3.81 5.14
C PHE A 71 2.45 -4.71 5.85
N PHE A 72 1.33 -4.95 5.19
CA PHE A 72 0.22 -5.72 5.75
C PHE A 72 -0.16 -6.88 4.85
N ILE A 73 -0.80 -7.87 5.44
CA ILE A 73 -1.44 -8.94 4.68
C ILE A 73 -2.89 -9.05 5.12
N LEU A 74 -3.73 -9.60 4.23
CA LEU A 74 -5.10 -9.94 4.56
C LEU A 74 -5.11 -11.30 5.25
N GLU A 75 -5.92 -11.40 6.28
CA GLU A 75 -6.12 -12.66 6.96
C GLU A 75 -7.42 -13.32 6.57
#